data_5503464ed0c1d6ff1b66927ec1e5ac50
#
_entry.id   5503464ed0c1d6ff1b66927ec1e5ac50
#
_cell.length_a   1.000
_cell.length_b   1.000
_cell.length_c   1.000
_cell.angle_alpha   90.00
_cell.angle_beta   90.00
_cell.angle_gamma   90.00
#
_symmetry.space_group_name_H-M   'P 1'
#
loop_
_entity.id
_entity.type
_entity.pdbx_description
1 polymer ?
#
loop_
_entity_poly.entity_id
_entity_poly.type
_entity_poly.pdbx_seq_one_letter_code
_entity_poly.pdbx_strand_id
1 'polypeptide(L)'
;RERRVNLAKKFVQAGCVSAGYSLESGNDKILETMNKKVKSKYFHEQVKICREAGLITNTSLVIGYPEETKETIDETMGKLEALNVYPSAGFLLPLPETGMWDHAIQNGYITDIDKFLTDITERQDFSLNMTSINEEELKAHTMSWLDKLNTKFGNLEKEKLMKTGGYDKHSKHQEKDK
;
A
#
# COMPACT_ATOMS: atom_id res chain seq x y z
N ARG A 1 3.63 -5.97 -26.97
CA ARG A 1 4.63 -5.70 -25.96
C ARG A 1 5.60 -4.61 -26.41
N GLU A 2 6.20 -4.72 -27.58
CA GLU A 2 7.19 -3.77 -28.14
C GLU A 2 6.69 -2.32 -28.15
N ARG A 3 5.44 -2.08 -28.61
CA ARG A 3 4.83 -0.73 -28.60
C ARG A 3 4.79 -0.13 -27.18
N ARG A 4 4.52 -0.93 -26.16
CA ARG A 4 4.47 -0.46 -24.74
C ARG A 4 5.87 -0.13 -24.22
N VAL A 5 6.87 -0.94 -24.56
CA VAL A 5 8.27 -0.66 -24.21
C VAL A 5 8.76 0.64 -24.90
N ASN A 6 8.45 0.81 -26.17
CA ASN A 6 8.81 2.02 -26.91
C ASN A 6 8.13 3.27 -26.33
N LEU A 7 6.88 3.15 -25.87
CA LEU A 7 6.21 4.24 -25.14
C LEU A 7 6.92 4.55 -23.82
N ALA A 8 7.26 3.54 -23.02
CA ALA A 8 7.99 3.73 -21.75
C ALA A 8 9.37 4.37 -21.99
N LYS A 9 10.09 4.00 -23.05
CA LYS A 9 11.36 4.65 -23.42
C LYS A 9 11.19 6.14 -23.76
N LYS A 10 10.06 6.53 -24.37
CA LYS A 10 9.75 7.95 -24.62
C LYS A 10 9.56 8.75 -23.32
N PHE A 11 8.96 8.14 -22.27
CA PHE A 11 8.90 8.77 -20.96
C PHE A 11 10.30 8.99 -20.37
N VAL A 12 11.20 8.00 -20.49
CA VAL A 12 12.60 8.16 -20.06
C VAL A 12 13.28 9.30 -20.82
N GLN A 13 13.12 9.34 -22.14
CA GLN A 13 13.68 10.43 -22.99
C GLN A 13 13.13 11.81 -22.59
N ALA A 14 11.89 11.88 -22.11
CA ALA A 14 11.26 13.09 -21.59
C ALA A 14 11.66 13.44 -20.14
N GLY A 15 12.57 12.66 -19.52
CA GLY A 15 13.09 12.92 -18.17
C GLY A 15 12.38 12.15 -17.04
N CYS A 16 11.44 11.24 -17.34
CA CYS A 16 10.85 10.40 -16.32
C CYS A 16 11.86 9.38 -15.77
N VAL A 17 11.94 9.26 -14.45
CA VAL A 17 12.84 8.32 -13.76
C VAL A 17 12.09 7.14 -13.15
N SER A 18 10.79 7.29 -12.87
CA SER A 18 9.99 6.26 -12.23
C SER A 18 8.54 6.22 -12.72
N ALA A 19 7.90 5.07 -12.53
CA ALA A 19 6.46 4.87 -12.76
C ALA A 19 5.84 4.30 -11.48
N GLY A 20 4.89 5.05 -10.89
CA GLY A 20 4.13 4.63 -9.71
C GLY A 20 2.82 3.96 -10.11
N TYR A 21 2.48 2.90 -9.40
CA TYR A 21 1.23 2.14 -9.58
C TYR A 21 0.46 2.05 -8.26
N SER A 22 -0.86 2.00 -8.36
CA SER A 22 -1.76 1.71 -7.24
C SER A 22 -2.27 0.28 -7.39
N LEU A 23 -1.39 -0.70 -7.11
CA LEU A 23 -1.76 -2.13 -7.16
C LEU A 23 -2.78 -2.44 -6.07
N GLU A 24 -2.59 -1.90 -4.89
CA GLU A 24 -3.35 -2.06 -3.65
C GLU A 24 -3.27 -3.46 -3.04
N SER A 25 -3.43 -4.53 -3.83
CA SER A 25 -3.23 -5.93 -3.46
C SER A 25 -2.69 -6.75 -4.63
N GLY A 26 -1.87 -7.73 -4.34
CA GLY A 26 -1.44 -8.74 -5.32
C GLY A 26 -2.43 -9.89 -5.49
N ASN A 27 -3.44 -9.99 -4.62
CA ASN A 27 -4.47 -11.01 -4.68
C ASN A 27 -5.69 -10.50 -5.48
N ASP A 28 -6.07 -11.24 -6.53
CA ASP A 28 -7.14 -10.82 -7.44
C ASP A 28 -8.52 -10.80 -6.77
N LYS A 29 -8.77 -11.63 -5.74
CA LYS A 29 -10.02 -11.63 -4.98
C LYS A 29 -10.15 -10.35 -4.14
N ILE A 30 -9.08 -9.96 -3.47
CA ILE A 30 -9.04 -8.69 -2.72
C ILE A 30 -9.24 -7.50 -3.67
N LEU A 31 -8.60 -7.51 -4.85
CA LEU A 31 -8.82 -6.47 -5.87
C LEU A 31 -10.29 -6.39 -6.34
N GLU A 32 -10.98 -7.52 -6.44
CA GLU A 32 -12.41 -7.57 -6.78
C GLU A 32 -13.26 -6.94 -5.66
N THR A 33 -13.01 -7.28 -4.40
CA THR A 33 -13.67 -6.66 -3.23
C THR A 33 -13.46 -5.15 -3.19
N MET A 34 -12.27 -4.69 -3.52
CA MET A 34 -11.95 -3.26 -3.68
C MET A 34 -12.65 -2.60 -4.89
N ASN A 35 -13.39 -3.36 -5.69
CA ASN A 35 -13.92 -2.91 -6.98
C ASN A 35 -12.85 -2.38 -7.95
N LYS A 36 -11.61 -2.83 -7.80
CA LYS A 36 -10.52 -2.49 -8.74
C LYS A 36 -10.73 -3.24 -10.05
N LYS A 37 -10.78 -2.52 -11.15
CA LYS A 37 -10.95 -3.08 -12.51
C LYS A 37 -9.62 -3.56 -13.11
N VAL A 38 -8.70 -4.07 -12.28
CA VAL A 38 -7.39 -4.56 -12.68
C VAL A 38 -7.16 -5.98 -12.16
N LYS A 39 -6.24 -6.70 -12.80
CA LYS A 39 -5.73 -7.99 -12.34
C LYS A 39 -4.24 -7.89 -12.03
N SER A 40 -3.79 -8.57 -11.02
CA SER A 40 -2.39 -8.53 -10.55
C SER A 40 -1.36 -8.89 -11.62
N LYS A 41 -1.74 -9.76 -12.58
CA LYS A 41 -0.88 -10.13 -13.73
C LYS A 41 -0.49 -8.93 -14.60
N TYR A 42 -1.36 -7.92 -14.74
CA TYR A 42 -1.03 -6.73 -15.54
C TYR A 42 0.04 -5.88 -14.88
N PHE A 43 0.03 -5.78 -13.55
CA PHE A 43 1.10 -5.12 -12.81
C PHE A 43 2.45 -5.78 -13.07
N HIS A 44 2.51 -7.12 -13.03
CA HIS A 44 3.73 -7.88 -13.34
C HIS A 44 4.29 -7.57 -14.74
N GLU A 45 3.41 -7.50 -15.75
CA GLU A 45 3.80 -7.11 -17.10
C GLU A 45 4.32 -5.66 -17.17
N GLN A 46 3.65 -4.72 -16.47
CA GLN A 46 4.05 -3.32 -16.46
C GLN A 46 5.42 -3.10 -15.80
N VAL A 47 5.69 -3.78 -14.67
CA VAL A 47 7.00 -3.73 -14.03
C VAL A 47 8.11 -4.16 -14.99
N LYS A 48 7.89 -5.26 -15.73
CA LYS A 48 8.87 -5.73 -16.73
C LYS A 48 9.09 -4.72 -17.86
N ILE A 49 8.02 -4.11 -18.36
CA ILE A 49 8.09 -3.08 -19.41
C ILE A 49 8.85 -1.85 -18.93
N CYS A 50 8.52 -1.34 -17.74
CA CYS A 50 9.17 -0.19 -17.15
C CYS A 50 10.66 -0.43 -16.94
N ARG A 51 11.02 -1.59 -16.38
CA ARG A 51 12.40 -1.97 -16.14
C ARG A 51 13.20 -2.11 -17.44
N GLU A 52 12.62 -2.71 -18.48
CA GLU A 52 13.24 -2.80 -19.82
C GLU A 52 13.46 -1.42 -20.44
N ALA A 53 12.62 -0.46 -20.12
CA ALA A 53 12.76 0.92 -20.58
C ALA A 53 13.71 1.77 -19.73
N GLY A 54 14.15 1.30 -18.54
CA GLY A 54 15.01 2.02 -17.61
C GLY A 54 14.24 2.83 -16.54
N LEU A 55 12.93 2.60 -16.36
CA LEU A 55 12.13 3.23 -15.31
C LEU A 55 12.19 2.40 -14.02
N ILE A 56 12.33 3.08 -12.89
CA ILE A 56 12.10 2.51 -11.56
C ILE A 56 10.59 2.33 -11.39
N THR A 57 10.18 1.23 -10.76
CA THR A 57 8.78 0.96 -10.48
C THR A 57 8.53 0.92 -8.98
N ASN A 58 7.53 1.63 -8.52
CA ASN A 58 7.00 1.56 -7.17
C ASN A 58 5.50 1.27 -7.20
N THR A 59 4.94 0.85 -6.07
CA THR A 59 3.51 0.60 -5.93
C THR A 59 3.02 0.90 -4.53
N SER A 60 1.75 1.33 -4.41
CA SER A 60 1.06 1.37 -3.13
C SER A 60 0.34 0.05 -2.87
N LEU A 61 0.23 -0.28 -1.59
CA LEU A 61 -0.59 -1.36 -1.04
C LEU A 61 -1.52 -0.82 0.04
N VAL A 62 -2.68 -1.43 0.16
CA VAL A 62 -3.60 -1.24 1.28
C VAL A 62 -3.84 -2.60 1.93
N ILE A 63 -3.52 -2.70 3.21
CA ILE A 63 -3.64 -3.91 4.02
C ILE A 63 -4.81 -3.73 5.00
N GLY A 64 -5.60 -4.78 5.21
CA GLY A 64 -6.69 -4.78 6.20
C GLY A 64 -8.10 -4.72 5.61
N TYR A 65 -8.30 -5.12 4.36
CA TYR A 65 -9.64 -5.36 3.84
C TYR A 65 -10.33 -6.51 4.59
N PRO A 66 -11.67 -6.50 4.74
CA PRO A 66 -12.40 -7.49 5.53
C PRO A 66 -12.10 -8.95 5.19
N GLU A 67 -11.89 -9.25 3.91
CA GLU A 67 -11.59 -10.61 3.42
C GLU A 67 -10.10 -10.94 3.41
N GLU A 68 -9.25 -10.05 3.90
CA GLU A 68 -7.81 -10.27 3.91
C GLU A 68 -7.43 -11.34 4.94
N THR A 69 -6.52 -12.20 4.54
CA THR A 69 -5.93 -13.25 5.36
C THR A 69 -4.40 -13.18 5.27
N LYS A 70 -3.69 -13.90 6.12
CA LYS A 70 -2.23 -13.99 6.02
C LYS A 70 -1.78 -14.52 4.66
N GLU A 71 -2.51 -15.49 4.11
CA GLU A 71 -2.20 -16.09 2.81
C GLU A 71 -2.37 -15.06 1.66
N THR A 72 -3.37 -14.17 1.72
CA THR A 72 -3.53 -13.12 0.70
C THR A 72 -2.45 -12.05 0.81
N ILE A 73 -1.99 -11.75 2.03
CA ILE A 73 -0.83 -10.88 2.28
C ILE A 73 0.44 -11.55 1.75
N ASP A 74 0.65 -12.83 2.05
CA ASP A 74 1.81 -13.61 1.58
C ASP A 74 1.85 -13.65 0.04
N GLU A 75 0.71 -13.87 -0.61
CA GLU A 75 0.61 -13.83 -2.07
C GLU A 75 1.01 -12.46 -2.62
N THR A 76 0.51 -11.38 -2.02
CA THR A 76 0.81 -10.00 -2.42
C THR A 76 2.30 -9.70 -2.26
N MET A 77 2.84 -9.96 -1.08
CA MET A 77 4.24 -9.66 -0.76
C MET A 77 5.22 -10.56 -1.53
N GLY A 78 4.87 -11.85 -1.72
CA GLY A 78 5.64 -12.78 -2.53
C GLY A 78 5.73 -12.36 -4.00
N LYS A 79 4.65 -11.82 -4.59
CA LYS A 79 4.68 -11.25 -5.94
C LYS A 79 5.61 -10.04 -6.04
N LEU A 80 5.60 -9.16 -5.03
CA LEU A 80 6.49 -7.99 -5.00
C LEU A 80 7.95 -8.41 -4.79
N GLU A 81 8.20 -9.41 -3.94
CA GLU A 81 9.52 -10.01 -3.75
C GLU A 81 10.08 -10.55 -5.07
N ALA A 82 9.29 -11.32 -5.82
CA ALA A 82 9.69 -11.87 -7.12
C ALA A 82 9.97 -10.78 -8.17
N LEU A 83 9.36 -9.62 -8.03
CA LEU A 83 9.56 -8.47 -8.91
C LEU A 83 10.66 -7.50 -8.41
N ASN A 84 11.22 -7.70 -7.22
CA ASN A 84 12.11 -6.76 -6.54
C ASN A 84 11.49 -5.35 -6.47
N VAL A 85 10.22 -5.25 -6.07
CA VAL A 85 9.51 -3.98 -5.88
C VAL A 85 9.21 -3.80 -4.40
N TYR A 86 9.73 -2.72 -3.81
CA TYR A 86 9.36 -2.34 -2.45
C TYR A 86 8.05 -1.56 -2.49
N PRO A 87 7.02 -1.95 -1.70
CA PRO A 87 5.75 -1.27 -1.69
C PRO A 87 5.74 -0.04 -0.77
N SER A 88 4.93 0.94 -1.13
CA SER A 88 4.44 1.94 -0.18
C SER A 88 3.17 1.38 0.48
N ALA A 89 3.33 0.60 1.55
CA ALA A 89 2.24 -0.06 2.23
C ALA A 89 1.59 0.83 3.29
N GLY A 90 0.28 0.74 3.43
CA GLY A 90 -0.49 1.39 4.48
C GLY A 90 -1.68 0.52 4.87
N PHE A 91 -2.19 0.70 6.08
CA PHE A 91 -3.41 0.04 6.52
C PHE A 91 -4.64 0.70 5.93
N LEU A 92 -5.71 -0.08 5.81
CA LEU A 92 -6.99 0.42 5.36
C LEU A 92 -7.52 1.48 6.34
N LEU A 93 -7.90 2.61 5.78
CA LEU A 93 -8.49 3.71 6.50
C LEU A 93 -9.84 4.01 5.86
N PRO A 94 -10.97 3.65 6.50
CA PRO A 94 -12.29 3.97 5.99
C PRO A 94 -12.54 5.47 6.11
N LEU A 95 -12.57 6.14 4.96
CA LEU A 95 -12.85 7.57 4.89
C LEU A 95 -14.33 7.81 4.61
N PRO A 96 -14.94 8.89 5.13
CA PRO A 96 -16.33 9.24 4.84
C PRO A 96 -16.66 9.17 3.35
N GLU A 97 -17.88 8.77 3.04
CA GLU A 97 -18.43 8.66 1.68
C GLU A 97 -17.75 7.57 0.80
N THR A 98 -16.98 6.66 1.42
CA THR A 98 -16.43 5.48 0.71
C THR A 98 -17.21 4.22 1.05
N GLY A 99 -17.20 3.22 0.16
CA GLY A 99 -17.84 1.92 0.44
C GLY A 99 -17.29 1.23 1.68
N MET A 100 -16.03 1.44 2.04
CA MET A 100 -15.45 0.89 3.29
C MET A 100 -15.92 1.66 4.53
N TRP A 101 -16.23 2.93 4.42
CA TRP A 101 -16.89 3.70 5.45
C TRP A 101 -18.28 3.15 5.75
N ASP A 102 -19.10 2.97 4.71
CA ASP A 102 -20.43 2.41 4.85
C ASP A 102 -20.39 1.00 5.43
N HIS A 103 -19.45 0.18 4.96
CA HIS A 103 -19.24 -1.17 5.49
C HIS A 103 -18.86 -1.14 6.99
N ALA A 104 -17.97 -0.25 7.39
CA ALA A 104 -17.53 -0.12 8.79
C ALA A 104 -18.69 0.30 9.73
N ILE A 105 -19.54 1.22 9.29
CA ILE A 105 -20.72 1.65 10.06
C ILE A 105 -21.76 0.53 10.13
N GLN A 106 -22.12 -0.05 8.97
CA GLN A 106 -23.17 -1.08 8.89
C GLN A 106 -22.85 -2.34 9.70
N ASN A 107 -21.55 -2.68 9.83
CA ASN A 107 -21.11 -3.84 10.57
C ASN A 107 -20.66 -3.52 12.01
N GLY A 108 -20.88 -2.28 12.47
CA GLY A 108 -20.62 -1.89 13.87
C GLY A 108 -19.14 -1.74 14.22
N TYR A 109 -18.26 -1.63 13.25
CA TYR A 109 -16.84 -1.32 13.47
C TYR A 109 -16.64 0.13 13.89
N ILE A 110 -17.45 1.05 13.36
CA ILE A 110 -17.52 2.45 13.77
C ILE A 110 -18.89 2.67 14.41
N THR A 111 -18.94 2.86 15.73
CA THR A 111 -20.17 3.09 16.50
C THR A 111 -20.31 4.55 16.94
N ASP A 112 -19.23 5.29 17.00
CA ASP A 112 -19.17 6.72 17.32
C ASP A 112 -18.37 7.42 16.23
N ILE A 113 -19.09 8.08 15.34
CA ILE A 113 -18.51 8.73 14.15
C ILE A 113 -17.64 9.90 14.56
N ASP A 114 -18.11 10.75 15.48
CA ASP A 114 -17.38 11.95 15.91
C ASP A 114 -16.06 11.56 16.59
N LYS A 115 -16.11 10.54 17.45
CA LYS A 115 -14.93 10.00 18.08
C LYS A 115 -13.97 9.43 17.05
N PHE A 116 -14.45 8.60 16.11
CA PHE A 116 -13.59 8.01 15.09
C PHE A 116 -12.91 9.08 14.24
N LEU A 117 -13.64 10.11 13.78
CA LEU A 117 -13.08 11.19 12.98
C LEU A 117 -12.09 12.06 13.75
N THR A 118 -12.27 12.19 15.07
CA THR A 118 -11.33 12.91 15.93
C THR A 118 -10.04 12.11 16.16
N ASP A 119 -10.16 10.79 16.30
CA ASP A 119 -9.06 9.90 16.62
C ASP A 119 -8.32 9.38 15.37
N ILE A 120 -8.89 9.60 14.17
CA ILE A 120 -8.31 9.12 12.92
C ILE A 120 -6.90 9.69 12.72
N THR A 121 -5.98 8.81 12.34
CA THR A 121 -4.58 9.14 12.18
C THR A 121 -4.09 8.75 10.77
N GLU A 122 -2.80 8.52 10.62
CA GLU A 122 -2.18 8.14 9.35
C GLU A 122 -2.38 6.65 9.05
N ARG A 123 -2.29 6.27 7.79
CA ARG A 123 -2.42 4.86 7.33
C ARG A 123 -1.39 3.90 7.93
N GLN A 124 -0.30 4.41 8.49
CA GLN A 124 0.68 3.60 9.22
C GLN A 124 0.18 3.17 10.60
N ASP A 125 -0.79 3.87 11.17
CA ASP A 125 -1.19 3.74 12.58
C ASP A 125 -2.35 2.76 12.76
N PHE A 126 -2.77 2.00 11.82
CA PHE A 126 -3.84 1.00 11.96
C PHE A 126 -4.99 1.43 12.88
N SER A 127 -5.84 2.30 12.38
CA SER A 127 -6.91 2.91 13.18
C SER A 127 -8.11 1.99 13.41
N LEU A 128 -8.29 0.96 12.58
CA LEU A 128 -9.44 0.07 12.63
C LEU A 128 -9.15 -1.28 11.99
N ASN A 129 -9.42 -2.37 12.70
CA ASN A 129 -9.34 -3.73 12.15
C ASN A 129 -10.72 -4.24 11.70
N MET A 130 -10.88 -4.45 10.41
CA MET A 130 -12.09 -5.07 9.84
C MET A 130 -11.85 -6.50 9.36
N THR A 131 -10.64 -7.05 9.55
CA THR A 131 -10.30 -8.42 9.18
C THR A 131 -10.65 -9.40 10.30
N SER A 132 -10.62 -10.69 10.00
CA SER A 132 -10.73 -11.75 11.01
C SER A 132 -9.40 -12.05 11.73
N ILE A 133 -8.28 -11.42 11.32
CA ILE A 133 -6.97 -11.60 11.92
C ILE A 133 -6.88 -10.69 13.15
N ASN A 134 -6.27 -11.17 14.24
CA ASN A 134 -5.99 -10.33 15.38
C ASN A 134 -5.11 -9.12 14.97
N GLU A 135 -5.36 -7.95 15.55
CA GLU A 135 -4.70 -6.71 15.17
C GLU A 135 -3.17 -6.78 15.31
N GLU A 136 -2.68 -7.26 16.44
CA GLU A 136 -1.24 -7.36 16.70
C GLU A 136 -0.59 -8.35 15.72
N GLU A 137 -1.29 -9.43 15.42
CA GLU A 137 -0.84 -10.45 14.49
C GLU A 137 -0.80 -9.94 13.06
N LEU A 138 -1.82 -9.18 12.62
CA LEU A 138 -1.84 -8.53 11.30
C LEU A 138 -0.69 -7.52 11.14
N LYS A 139 -0.49 -6.68 12.15
CA LYS A 139 0.63 -5.73 12.19
C LYS A 139 1.98 -6.45 12.12
N ALA A 140 2.19 -7.44 12.99
CA ALA A 140 3.44 -8.18 13.07
C ALA A 140 3.75 -8.91 11.74
N HIS A 141 2.73 -9.55 11.14
CA HIS A 141 2.88 -10.25 9.88
C HIS A 141 3.25 -9.30 8.74
N THR A 142 2.54 -8.16 8.63
CA THR A 142 2.82 -7.13 7.64
C THR A 142 4.23 -6.56 7.80
N MET A 143 4.61 -6.19 9.03
CA MET A 143 5.93 -5.63 9.31
C MET A 143 7.06 -6.62 9.04
N SER A 144 6.88 -7.90 9.35
CA SER A 144 7.84 -8.96 9.02
C SER A 144 8.12 -9.02 7.51
N TRP A 145 7.09 -8.92 6.68
CA TRP A 145 7.25 -8.88 5.23
C TRP A 145 7.97 -7.62 4.76
N LEU A 146 7.59 -6.45 5.28
CA LEU A 146 8.22 -5.19 4.89
C LEU A 146 9.69 -5.17 5.27
N ASP A 147 10.05 -5.67 6.46
CA ASP A 147 11.44 -5.78 6.90
C ASP A 147 12.25 -6.73 6.00
N LYS A 148 11.68 -7.89 5.68
CA LYS A 148 12.27 -8.85 4.73
C LYS A 148 12.52 -8.22 3.36
N LEU A 149 11.53 -7.51 2.79
CA LEU A 149 11.66 -6.86 1.50
C LEU A 149 12.67 -5.72 1.55
N ASN A 150 12.67 -4.94 2.64
CA ASN A 150 13.62 -3.85 2.86
C ASN A 150 15.06 -4.36 2.97
N THR A 151 15.29 -5.43 3.71
CA THR A 151 16.60 -6.07 3.81
C THR A 151 17.11 -6.57 2.46
N LYS A 152 16.20 -7.03 1.59
CA LYS A 152 16.56 -7.61 0.29
C LYS A 152 16.88 -6.56 -0.77
N PHE A 153 16.13 -5.48 -0.85
CA PHE A 153 16.24 -4.48 -1.93
C PHE A 153 15.79 -3.06 -1.58
N GLY A 154 15.54 -2.79 -0.32
CA GLY A 154 15.31 -1.45 0.21
C GLY A 154 16.56 -0.91 0.92
N ASN A 155 16.41 0.26 1.48
CA ASN A 155 17.40 0.91 2.33
C ASN A 155 16.73 1.90 3.29
N LEU A 156 15.47 1.62 3.66
CA LEU A 156 14.70 2.49 4.53
C LEU A 156 15.05 2.24 5.99
N GLU A 157 14.97 3.28 6.79
CA GLU A 157 14.95 3.18 8.25
C GLU A 157 13.68 2.46 8.72
N LYS A 158 13.75 1.74 9.82
CA LYS A 158 12.65 0.87 10.30
C LYS A 158 11.33 1.62 10.48
N GLU A 159 11.40 2.86 10.92
CA GLU A 159 10.26 3.76 11.13
C GLU A 159 9.59 4.22 9.83
N LYS A 160 10.26 4.01 8.70
CA LYS A 160 9.79 4.41 7.35
C LYS A 160 9.31 3.24 6.50
N LEU A 161 9.22 2.02 7.07
CA LEU A 161 8.79 0.84 6.32
C LEU A 161 7.33 0.92 5.87
N MET A 162 6.47 1.54 6.69
CA MET A 162 5.10 1.83 6.32
C MET A 162 4.97 3.20 5.66
N LYS A 163 3.96 3.35 4.81
CA LYS A 163 3.66 4.62 4.17
C LYS A 163 3.28 5.66 5.22
N THR A 164 4.08 6.69 5.30
CA THR A 164 3.71 7.94 5.99
C THR A 164 2.89 8.80 5.03
N GLY A 165 1.85 9.44 5.50
CA GLY A 165 0.95 10.27 4.67
C GLY A 165 1.56 11.58 4.18
N GLY A 166 2.88 11.73 4.24
CA GLY A 166 3.57 12.98 3.92
C GLY A 166 3.49 14.03 5.03
N TYR A 167 2.72 13.74 6.08
CA TYR A 167 2.78 14.48 7.34
C TYR A 167 3.73 13.73 8.28
N ASP A 168 4.93 14.21 8.38
CA ASP A 168 5.83 13.81 9.45
C ASP A 168 5.31 14.39 10.75
N LYS A 169 4.72 13.56 11.61
CA LYS A 169 4.28 13.99 12.96
C LYS A 169 5.45 14.55 13.79
N HIS A 170 6.68 14.17 13.44
CA HIS A 170 7.89 14.65 14.07
C HIS A 170 8.39 15.98 13.49
N SER A 171 7.89 16.40 12.33
CA SER A 171 8.15 17.75 11.80
C SER A 171 7.20 18.80 12.39
N LYS A 172 6.24 18.39 13.24
CA LYS A 172 5.45 19.33 14.01
C LYS A 172 6.35 20.02 15.04
N HIS A 173 6.69 21.23 14.66
CA HIS A 173 7.08 22.28 15.57
C HIS A 173 8.26 21.99 16.52
N GLN A 174 9.45 21.93 15.98
CA GLN A 174 10.46 22.73 16.61
C GLN A 174 9.97 24.18 16.43
N GLU A 175 9.03 24.62 17.23
CA GLU A 175 8.80 26.02 17.45
C GLU A 175 10.15 26.60 17.84
N LYS A 176 10.63 27.44 16.97
CA LYS A 176 11.77 28.29 17.24
C LYS A 176 11.33 29.25 18.35
N ASP A 177 11.57 28.88 19.58
CA ASP A 177 11.77 29.84 20.64
C ASP A 177 13.04 30.62 20.27
N LYS A 178 12.81 31.81 19.73
CA LYS A 178 13.72 32.92 19.72
C LYS A 178 12.97 34.20 20.03
#